data_8dd2a4c12fe93e2bada901d09e387cec
#
_entry.id   8dd2a4c12fe93e2bada901d09e387cec
#
_cell.length_a   1.000
_cell.length_b   1.000
_cell.length_c   1.000
_cell.angle_alpha   90.00
_cell.angle_beta   90.00
_cell.angle_gamma   90.00
#
_symmetry.space_group_name_H-M   'P 1'
#
loop_
_entity.id
_entity.type
_entity.pdbx_description
1 polymer ?
#
loop_
_entity_poly.entity_id
_entity_poly.type
_entity_poly.pdbx_seq_one_letter_code
_entity_poly.pdbx_strand_id
1 'polypeptide(L)'
;MDFTQEIGTIKPMHGVGQPPFTGIDFSMCDYLKEAHIPYSRLHDVGGAFGGNLYVDIPNLFRDFSRDPEDPESYDFAFTDLLINALVERGIEPFFRLGVTIENHRKIKAYRIDPPCDYEKWARICEGVIRHYTEGWANGFNYKITYWEIWNEPDNFESPEENQMWAGTPEDYYRLYEVASKHLKERFPHLKIGGYASCGFYAITDSQTNVGACSPRYQYFIDFLDGFLEYIKAHNCPLDFFSWHSYADIEANLQWATYARKRLDDVGYESAEHTLNEWNFHPELKGTIRHAALTCGMLLALQGTSLDSAMFYDARCNMGIYAGLFDCVSFKPLPTYYSFVAFGELYKRSKQIQIGELPEGVYACASRDADGCIVMANVTEEEKAIELDLIGVKHITECKIITDGAVWEDYEFKSKLPAESVIFIKVKL
;
A
#
# COMPACT_ATOMS: atom_id res chain seq x y z
N MET A 1 22.98 -15.35 -11.30
CA MET A 1 22.09 -14.29 -11.85
C MET A 1 22.52 -13.99 -13.27
N ASP A 2 21.61 -14.09 -14.22
CA ASP A 2 21.93 -13.91 -15.65
C ASP A 2 21.33 -12.59 -16.17
N PHE A 3 22.16 -11.56 -16.26
CA PHE A 3 21.76 -10.23 -16.75
C PHE A 3 21.50 -10.19 -18.27
N THR A 4 21.69 -11.28 -18.99
CA THR A 4 21.30 -11.40 -20.38
C THR A 4 19.86 -11.90 -20.57
N GLN A 5 19.22 -12.44 -19.50
CA GLN A 5 17.89 -13.00 -19.51
C GLN A 5 16.89 -12.14 -18.73
N GLU A 6 16.03 -11.43 -19.45
CA GLU A 6 14.90 -10.67 -18.89
C GLU A 6 13.70 -11.62 -18.74
N ILE A 7 13.06 -11.62 -17.55
CA ILE A 7 11.93 -12.52 -17.24
C ILE A 7 10.62 -11.77 -16.96
N GLY A 8 10.66 -10.44 -16.93
CA GLY A 8 9.49 -9.61 -16.65
C GLY A 8 9.85 -8.19 -16.30
N THR A 9 8.96 -7.55 -15.58
CA THR A 9 9.14 -6.18 -15.06
C THR A 9 9.09 -6.17 -13.54
N ILE A 10 9.84 -5.24 -12.94
CA ILE A 10 9.73 -4.98 -11.50
C ILE A 10 8.43 -4.25 -11.25
N LYS A 11 7.57 -4.85 -10.42
CA LYS A 11 6.27 -4.31 -10.05
C LYS A 11 6.37 -3.28 -8.92
N PRO A 12 5.39 -2.38 -8.74
CA PRO A 12 5.40 -1.35 -7.70
C PRO A 12 5.04 -1.93 -6.31
N MET A 13 5.88 -2.81 -5.76
CA MET A 13 5.66 -3.45 -4.46
C MET A 13 6.05 -2.56 -3.27
N HIS A 14 6.71 -1.43 -3.52
CA HIS A 14 7.25 -0.53 -2.50
C HIS A 14 6.47 0.80 -2.39
N GLY A 15 5.18 0.79 -2.69
CA GLY A 15 4.28 1.87 -2.32
C GLY A 15 4.20 2.04 -0.80
N VAL A 16 3.67 3.17 -0.35
CA VAL A 16 3.47 3.44 1.08
C VAL A 16 2.06 3.93 1.36
N GLY A 17 1.50 3.53 2.49
CA GLY A 17 0.36 4.20 3.10
C GLY A 17 0.81 5.43 3.85
N GLN A 18 -0.04 6.43 3.97
CA GLN A 18 0.17 7.61 4.80
C GLN A 18 1.48 8.36 4.48
N PRO A 19 1.44 9.46 3.75
CA PRO A 19 2.65 10.22 3.48
C PRO A 19 3.26 10.77 4.78
N PRO A 20 4.59 10.96 4.81
CA PRO A 20 5.23 11.60 5.94
C PRO A 20 4.87 13.09 6.00
N PHE A 21 5.32 13.73 7.07
CA PHE A 21 5.07 15.14 7.33
C PHE A 21 5.42 16.02 6.13
N THR A 22 4.49 16.91 5.77
CA THR A 22 4.70 17.98 4.82
C THR A 22 4.16 19.30 5.37
N GLY A 23 4.85 20.39 5.15
CA GLY A 23 4.46 21.75 5.49
C GLY A 23 4.77 22.70 4.35
N ILE A 24 4.68 24.00 4.60
CA ILE A 24 4.87 25.04 3.57
C ILE A 24 6.33 25.06 3.07
N ASP A 25 7.30 25.03 3.98
CA ASP A 25 8.73 25.20 3.66
C ASP A 25 9.56 23.91 3.86
N PHE A 26 8.92 22.81 4.22
CA PHE A 26 9.59 21.55 4.50
C PHE A 26 8.69 20.35 4.15
N SER A 27 9.24 19.38 3.45
CA SER A 27 8.52 18.15 3.13
C SER A 27 9.43 16.94 3.25
N MET A 28 9.01 15.97 4.04
CA MET A 28 9.66 14.65 4.09
C MET A 28 9.30 13.78 2.88
N CYS A 29 8.37 14.20 2.01
CA CYS A 29 8.08 13.50 0.76
C CYS A 29 9.29 13.47 -0.19
N ASP A 30 10.33 14.26 0.03
CA ASP A 30 11.60 14.16 -0.70
C ASP A 30 12.29 12.81 -0.48
N TYR A 31 12.17 12.21 0.71
CA TYR A 31 12.63 10.85 0.98
C TYR A 31 11.86 9.81 0.17
N LEU A 32 10.55 10.00 -0.02
CA LEU A 32 9.77 9.09 -0.88
C LEU A 32 10.20 9.18 -2.34
N LYS A 33 10.50 10.38 -2.82
CA LYS A 33 11.05 10.60 -4.17
C LYS A 33 12.43 9.94 -4.32
N GLU A 34 13.31 10.07 -3.34
CA GLU A 34 14.64 9.45 -3.34
C GLU A 34 14.54 7.92 -3.40
N ALA A 35 13.61 7.33 -2.67
CA ALA A 35 13.31 5.90 -2.69
C ALA A 35 12.49 5.44 -3.91
N HIS A 36 12.24 6.31 -4.88
CA HIS A 36 11.42 6.03 -6.08
C HIS A 36 10.04 5.46 -5.77
N ILE A 37 9.41 5.85 -4.66
CA ILE A 37 8.08 5.39 -4.24
C ILE A 37 7.05 5.75 -5.32
N PRO A 38 6.32 4.75 -5.89
CA PRO A 38 5.39 5.02 -6.98
C PRO A 38 4.04 5.55 -6.51
N TYR A 39 3.55 5.05 -5.36
CA TYR A 39 2.22 5.33 -4.82
C TYR A 39 2.27 5.69 -3.34
N SER A 40 1.39 6.64 -2.94
CA SER A 40 1.05 6.86 -1.54
C SER A 40 -0.45 6.70 -1.34
N ARG A 41 -0.88 5.67 -0.61
CA ARG A 41 -2.29 5.46 -0.27
C ARG A 41 -2.71 6.44 0.82
N LEU A 42 -3.82 7.12 0.58
CA LEU A 42 -4.32 8.17 1.44
C LEU A 42 -5.46 7.65 2.33
N HIS A 43 -5.09 7.17 3.50
CA HIS A 43 -5.96 6.76 4.60
C HIS A 43 -5.29 7.22 5.90
N ASP A 44 -5.99 7.59 6.96
CA ASP A 44 -5.46 8.13 8.23
C ASP A 44 -4.45 9.28 8.07
N VAL A 45 -4.62 10.11 7.08
CA VAL A 45 -3.62 11.11 6.72
C VAL A 45 -3.55 12.22 7.76
N GLY A 46 -2.43 12.30 8.46
CA GLY A 46 -2.11 13.39 9.36
C GLY A 46 -1.47 14.57 8.64
N GLY A 47 -1.55 15.75 9.24
CA GLY A 47 -0.95 16.95 8.69
C GLY A 47 -0.31 17.86 9.71
N ALA A 48 0.50 18.80 9.22
CA ALA A 48 1.21 19.79 10.00
C ALA A 48 0.28 20.71 10.83
N PHE A 49 -0.98 20.78 10.46
CA PHE A 49 -1.93 21.74 11.02
C PHE A 49 -2.91 21.11 12.02
N GLY A 50 -2.58 19.96 12.58
CA GLY A 50 -3.27 19.37 13.73
C GLY A 50 -4.53 18.59 13.45
N GLY A 51 -4.77 18.17 12.21
CA GLY A 51 -5.86 17.23 11.85
C GLY A 51 -5.33 15.96 11.23
N ASN A 52 -6.01 14.84 11.42
CA ASN A 52 -5.61 13.54 10.86
C ASN A 52 -6.47 13.11 9.66
N LEU A 53 -7.44 13.89 9.26
CA LEU A 53 -8.56 13.38 8.49
C LEU A 53 -8.75 14.17 7.19
N TYR A 54 -7.66 14.69 6.63
CA TYR A 54 -7.71 15.61 5.49
C TYR A 54 -8.36 15.05 4.24
N VAL A 55 -8.21 13.76 4.01
CA VAL A 55 -8.76 13.08 2.82
C VAL A 55 -10.14 12.46 3.06
N ASP A 56 -10.66 12.51 4.28
CA ASP A 56 -11.97 11.95 4.60
C ASP A 56 -13.09 12.74 3.93
N ILE A 57 -14.03 12.01 3.34
CA ILE A 57 -15.21 12.61 2.69
C ILE A 57 -15.95 13.57 3.64
N PRO A 58 -16.20 13.23 4.94
CA PRO A 58 -16.81 14.18 5.88
C PRO A 58 -15.96 15.43 6.19
N ASN A 59 -14.69 15.45 5.84
CA ASN A 59 -13.87 16.65 5.95
C ASN A 59 -13.93 17.50 4.70
N LEU A 60 -13.91 16.84 3.54
CA LEU A 60 -14.00 17.51 2.25
C LEU A 60 -15.40 18.06 2.00
N PHE A 61 -16.44 17.35 2.42
CA PHE A 61 -17.85 17.72 2.28
C PHE A 61 -18.56 17.60 3.63
N ARG A 62 -18.54 18.65 4.42
CA ARG A 62 -18.91 18.61 5.86
C ARG A 62 -20.40 18.54 6.14
N ASP A 63 -21.20 19.13 5.30
CA ASP A 63 -22.65 19.22 5.45
C ASP A 63 -23.35 18.44 4.34
N PHE A 64 -23.82 17.23 4.69
CA PHE A 64 -24.48 16.33 3.74
C PHE A 64 -25.79 16.90 3.19
N SER A 65 -26.38 17.95 3.79
CA SER A 65 -27.59 18.62 3.26
C SER A 65 -27.33 19.50 2.04
N ARG A 66 -26.07 19.95 1.84
CA ARG A 66 -25.68 20.84 0.74
C ARG A 66 -25.67 20.12 -0.62
N ASP A 67 -25.61 20.91 -1.70
CA ASP A 67 -25.57 20.41 -3.08
C ASP A 67 -24.15 19.93 -3.44
N PRO A 68 -23.97 18.70 -3.90
CA PRO A 68 -22.66 18.20 -4.36
C PRO A 68 -22.17 18.86 -5.66
N GLU A 69 -23.02 19.54 -6.43
CA GLU A 69 -22.61 20.32 -7.61
C GLU A 69 -22.16 21.75 -7.28
N ASP A 70 -22.37 22.22 -6.06
CA ASP A 70 -21.90 23.51 -5.62
C ASP A 70 -20.46 23.43 -5.08
N PRO A 71 -19.45 24.08 -5.73
CA PRO A 71 -18.07 24.10 -5.26
C PRO A 71 -17.92 24.61 -3.82
N GLU A 72 -18.77 25.53 -3.38
CA GLU A 72 -18.74 26.08 -2.01
C GLU A 72 -19.17 25.05 -0.94
N SER A 73 -19.63 23.87 -1.36
CA SER A 73 -19.97 22.77 -0.45
C SER A 73 -18.73 21.98 0.01
N TYR A 74 -17.59 22.20 -0.63
CA TYR A 74 -16.33 21.48 -0.39
C TYR A 74 -15.26 22.35 0.28
N ASP A 75 -14.37 21.70 1.01
CA ASP A 75 -13.18 22.31 1.60
C ASP A 75 -11.94 21.47 1.24
N PHE A 76 -11.21 21.88 0.23
CA PHE A 76 -10.05 21.17 -0.29
C PHE A 76 -8.71 21.69 0.26
N ALA A 77 -8.69 22.82 1.00
CA ALA A 77 -7.48 23.58 1.29
C ALA A 77 -6.31 22.73 1.87
N PHE A 78 -6.58 21.87 2.85
CA PHE A 78 -5.54 21.03 3.44
C PHE A 78 -5.19 19.82 2.59
N THR A 79 -6.19 19.24 1.92
CA THR A 79 -5.99 18.09 1.03
C THR A 79 -5.18 18.47 -0.19
N ASP A 80 -5.38 19.68 -0.73
CA ASP A 80 -4.61 20.23 -1.83
C ASP A 80 -3.11 20.32 -1.51
N LEU A 81 -2.75 20.81 -0.32
CA LEU A 81 -1.36 20.88 0.11
C LEU A 81 -0.70 19.50 0.14
N LEU A 82 -1.42 18.50 0.62
CA LEU A 82 -0.94 17.12 0.68
C LEU A 82 -0.77 16.51 -0.71
N ILE A 83 -1.81 16.60 -1.55
CA ILE A 83 -1.79 16.03 -2.91
C ILE A 83 -0.70 16.69 -3.74
N ASN A 84 -0.56 18.02 -3.67
CA ASN A 84 0.51 18.76 -4.35
C ASN A 84 1.89 18.28 -3.93
N ALA A 85 2.12 18.08 -2.62
CA ALA A 85 3.40 17.64 -2.11
C ALA A 85 3.81 16.26 -2.67
N LEU A 86 2.87 15.37 -2.92
CA LEU A 86 3.10 14.06 -3.53
C LEU A 86 3.32 14.19 -5.05
N VAL A 87 2.39 14.82 -5.75
CA VAL A 87 2.39 14.91 -7.22
C VAL A 87 3.63 15.65 -7.74
N GLU A 88 4.04 16.75 -7.13
CA GLU A 88 5.26 17.49 -7.46
C GLU A 88 6.54 16.65 -7.35
N ARG A 89 6.50 15.56 -6.57
CA ARG A 89 7.61 14.61 -6.39
C ARG A 89 7.49 13.36 -7.25
N GLY A 90 6.45 13.30 -8.09
CA GLY A 90 6.20 12.17 -8.98
C GLY A 90 5.61 10.95 -8.26
N ILE A 91 5.02 11.14 -7.08
CA ILE A 91 4.35 10.10 -6.30
C ILE A 91 2.85 10.19 -6.60
N GLU A 92 2.26 9.13 -7.12
CA GLU A 92 0.84 9.11 -7.43
C GLU A 92 0.02 8.81 -6.17
N PRO A 93 -0.95 9.67 -5.81
CA PRO A 93 -1.90 9.36 -4.74
C PRO A 93 -2.77 8.14 -5.11
N PHE A 94 -2.91 7.20 -4.18
CA PHE A 94 -3.91 6.13 -4.22
C PHE A 94 -5.04 6.55 -3.26
N PHE A 95 -6.13 7.08 -3.80
CA PHE A 95 -7.10 7.85 -3.01
C PHE A 95 -8.22 6.96 -2.45
N ARG A 96 -8.31 6.85 -1.13
CA ARG A 96 -9.40 6.16 -0.44
C ARG A 96 -10.60 7.12 -0.23
N LEU A 97 -11.71 6.84 -0.90
CA LEU A 97 -13.00 7.52 -0.73
C LEU A 97 -13.74 6.90 0.47
N GLY A 98 -13.77 7.58 1.59
CA GLY A 98 -14.39 7.06 2.81
C GLY A 98 -13.94 7.85 4.03
N VAL A 99 -13.69 7.15 5.14
CA VAL A 99 -13.35 7.73 6.44
C VAL A 99 -12.19 7.00 7.12
N THR A 100 -11.51 7.65 8.04
CA THR A 100 -10.53 7.03 8.93
C THR A 100 -11.19 6.42 10.16
N ILE A 101 -10.47 5.52 10.85
CA ILE A 101 -10.95 4.83 12.05
C ILE A 101 -11.34 5.79 13.18
N GLU A 102 -10.71 6.95 13.28
CA GLU A 102 -11.04 7.96 14.30
C GLU A 102 -12.44 8.55 14.14
N ASN A 103 -13.07 8.40 12.98
CA ASN A 103 -14.46 8.84 12.76
C ASN A 103 -15.51 8.00 13.49
N HIS A 104 -15.17 6.85 14.04
CA HIS A 104 -16.09 6.09 14.90
C HIS A 104 -16.51 6.86 16.18
N ARG A 105 -15.77 7.91 16.57
CA ARG A 105 -15.98 8.72 17.79
C ARG A 105 -17.11 9.73 17.69
N LYS A 106 -18.12 9.66 17.04
CA LYS A 106 -19.32 10.56 17.05
C LYS A 106 -19.05 12.08 17.00
N ILE A 107 -17.92 12.50 16.46
CA ILE A 107 -17.53 13.92 16.38
C ILE A 107 -17.71 14.53 14.99
N LYS A 108 -18.06 13.71 14.00
CA LYS A 108 -18.25 14.13 12.62
C LYS A 108 -19.66 13.80 12.12
N ALA A 109 -20.09 14.57 11.11
CA ALA A 109 -21.27 14.22 10.34
C ALA A 109 -21.08 12.86 9.68
N TYR A 110 -22.10 12.17 9.32
CA TYR A 110 -22.17 10.90 8.60
C TYR A 110 -20.90 10.00 8.67
N ARG A 111 -20.22 10.01 9.75
CA ARG A 111 -19.07 9.22 10.22
C ARG A 111 -18.86 7.89 9.47
N ILE A 112 -18.85 6.78 10.23
CA ILE A 112 -18.80 5.39 9.72
C ILE A 112 -20.20 4.80 9.45
N ASP A 113 -21.26 5.57 9.69
CA ASP A 113 -22.63 5.14 9.42
C ASP A 113 -22.85 5.06 7.88
N PRO A 114 -23.68 4.12 7.42
CA PRO A 114 -24.13 4.13 6.03
C PRO A 114 -24.68 5.50 5.63
N PRO A 115 -24.24 6.08 4.51
CA PRO A 115 -24.84 7.33 4.03
C PRO A 115 -26.35 7.18 3.84
N CYS A 116 -27.13 8.15 4.31
CA CYS A 116 -28.59 8.13 4.16
C CYS A 116 -29.05 8.22 2.69
N ASP A 117 -28.16 8.59 1.77
CA ASP A 117 -28.39 8.66 0.33
C ASP A 117 -27.07 8.25 -0.38
N TYR A 118 -27.00 7.03 -0.89
CA TYR A 118 -25.82 6.48 -1.55
C TYR A 118 -25.52 7.17 -2.88
N GLU A 119 -26.55 7.58 -3.63
CA GLU A 119 -26.38 8.28 -4.90
C GLU A 119 -25.77 9.67 -4.68
N LYS A 120 -26.23 10.37 -3.63
CA LYS A 120 -25.64 11.64 -3.24
C LYS A 120 -24.19 11.47 -2.78
N TRP A 121 -23.87 10.41 -2.01
CA TRP A 121 -22.51 10.11 -1.60
C TRP A 121 -21.61 9.86 -2.81
N ALA A 122 -22.08 9.11 -3.81
CA ALA A 122 -21.36 8.89 -5.06
C ALA A 122 -21.09 10.19 -5.83
N ARG A 123 -22.06 11.12 -5.89
CA ARG A 123 -21.87 12.45 -6.49
C ARG A 123 -20.89 13.33 -5.71
N ILE A 124 -20.86 13.22 -4.38
CA ILE A 124 -19.85 13.90 -3.56
C ILE A 124 -18.47 13.37 -3.93
N CYS A 125 -18.30 12.05 -4.04
CA CYS A 125 -17.05 11.43 -4.48
C CYS A 125 -16.67 11.86 -5.92
N GLU A 126 -17.64 11.96 -6.83
CA GLU A 126 -17.42 12.52 -8.18
C GLU A 126 -16.83 13.94 -8.09
N GLY A 127 -17.39 14.81 -7.24
CA GLY A 127 -16.86 16.16 -7.04
C GLY A 127 -15.40 16.17 -6.59
N VAL A 128 -15.00 15.26 -5.69
CA VAL A 128 -13.61 15.10 -5.26
C VAL A 128 -12.71 14.66 -6.43
N ILE A 129 -13.14 13.68 -7.22
CA ILE A 129 -12.39 13.21 -8.39
C ILE A 129 -12.23 14.34 -9.42
N ARG A 130 -13.30 15.05 -9.74
CA ARG A 130 -13.30 16.19 -10.69
C ARG A 130 -12.35 17.29 -10.24
N HIS A 131 -12.30 17.55 -8.94
CA HIS A 131 -11.38 18.57 -8.40
C HIS A 131 -9.92 18.25 -8.73
N TYR A 132 -9.50 17.01 -8.53
CA TYR A 132 -8.11 16.63 -8.75
C TYR A 132 -7.76 16.23 -10.19
N THR A 133 -8.75 15.84 -11.01
CA THR A 133 -8.49 15.30 -12.35
C THR A 133 -9.03 16.14 -13.50
N GLU A 134 -9.99 17.04 -13.25
CA GLU A 134 -10.65 17.86 -14.27
C GLU A 134 -10.60 19.37 -14.00
N GLY A 135 -9.91 19.81 -12.95
CA GLY A 135 -9.80 21.24 -12.57
C GLY A 135 -11.07 21.86 -12.01
N TRP A 136 -12.10 21.07 -11.67
CA TRP A 136 -13.34 21.57 -11.10
C TRP A 136 -13.12 22.23 -9.72
N ALA A 137 -13.90 23.24 -9.37
CA ALA A 137 -13.81 23.98 -8.09
C ALA A 137 -12.41 24.60 -7.86
N ASN A 138 -11.82 25.21 -8.88
CA ASN A 138 -10.44 25.71 -8.89
C ASN A 138 -9.38 24.62 -8.57
N GLY A 139 -9.64 23.40 -8.94
CA GLY A 139 -8.79 22.25 -8.70
C GLY A 139 -7.69 22.04 -9.72
N PHE A 140 -7.33 20.79 -9.93
CA PHE A 140 -6.14 20.38 -10.68
C PHE A 140 -6.47 19.41 -11.82
N ASN A 141 -5.50 19.18 -12.71
CA ASN A 141 -5.57 18.16 -13.76
C ASN A 141 -4.45 17.13 -13.53
N TYR A 142 -4.49 16.47 -12.36
CA TYR A 142 -3.50 15.47 -12.01
C TYR A 142 -3.85 14.10 -12.56
N LYS A 143 -2.82 13.29 -12.79
CA LYS A 143 -2.98 11.87 -13.04
C LYS A 143 -3.11 11.15 -11.69
N ILE A 144 -4.34 10.86 -11.27
CA ILE A 144 -4.65 10.00 -10.13
C ILE A 144 -5.51 8.87 -10.67
N THR A 145 -4.94 7.67 -10.75
CA THR A 145 -5.54 6.53 -11.44
C THR A 145 -6.49 5.75 -10.55
N TYR A 146 -6.12 5.56 -9.25
CA TYR A 146 -6.80 4.64 -8.33
C TYR A 146 -7.68 5.37 -7.34
N TRP A 147 -8.95 4.96 -7.28
CA TRP A 147 -9.97 5.51 -6.37
C TRP A 147 -10.65 4.34 -5.66
N GLU A 148 -10.35 4.20 -4.39
CA GLU A 148 -10.76 3.08 -3.54
C GLU A 148 -12.03 3.44 -2.76
N ILE A 149 -13.05 2.60 -2.84
CA ILE A 149 -14.31 2.78 -2.13
C ILE A 149 -14.22 2.16 -0.76
N TRP A 150 -14.08 3.01 0.27
CA TRP A 150 -14.03 2.71 1.69
C TRP A 150 -12.71 2.10 2.17
N ASN A 151 -12.72 1.61 3.44
CA ASN A 151 -11.62 0.93 4.12
C ASN A 151 -12.19 -0.01 5.19
N GLU A 152 -11.83 -1.28 5.16
CA GLU A 152 -12.14 -2.29 6.18
C GLU A 152 -13.60 -2.31 6.67
N PRO A 153 -14.61 -2.34 5.80
CA PRO A 153 -15.99 -2.45 6.24
C PRO A 153 -16.27 -3.78 6.96
N ASP A 154 -15.38 -4.76 6.76
CA ASP A 154 -15.36 -6.07 7.38
C ASP A 154 -14.65 -6.11 8.75
N ASN A 155 -14.28 -4.96 9.35
CA ASN A 155 -13.46 -4.90 10.57
C ASN A 155 -14.02 -5.70 11.75
N PHE A 156 -15.34 -5.68 11.95
CA PHE A 156 -16.08 -6.53 12.91
C PHE A 156 -17.48 -6.86 12.38
N GLU A 157 -18.02 -8.03 12.77
CA GLU A 157 -19.37 -8.48 12.42
C GLU A 157 -20.45 -7.58 13.06
N SER A 158 -20.29 -7.27 14.37
CA SER A 158 -21.21 -6.38 15.08
C SER A 158 -20.97 -4.93 14.65
N PRO A 159 -22.00 -4.22 14.13
CA PRO A 159 -21.90 -2.79 13.80
C PRO A 159 -21.48 -1.92 14.98
N GLU A 160 -21.82 -2.30 16.22
CA GLU A 160 -21.45 -1.57 17.42
C GLU A 160 -19.95 -1.65 17.74
N GLU A 161 -19.30 -2.75 17.37
CA GLU A 161 -17.87 -3.01 17.58
C GLU A 161 -17.03 -2.59 16.37
N ASN A 162 -17.65 -2.53 15.19
CA ASN A 162 -16.97 -2.17 13.95
C ASN A 162 -16.58 -0.68 13.98
N GLN A 163 -15.29 -0.43 13.86
CA GLN A 163 -14.72 0.92 13.92
C GLN A 163 -14.66 1.60 12.54
N MET A 164 -15.00 0.87 11.47
CA MET A 164 -14.90 1.35 10.10
C MET A 164 -16.25 1.41 9.38
N TRP A 165 -17.24 0.61 9.81
CA TRP A 165 -18.56 0.54 9.19
C TRP A 165 -19.65 0.17 10.21
N ALA A 166 -20.59 1.06 10.45
CA ALA A 166 -21.69 0.86 11.40
C ALA A 166 -22.99 0.36 10.74
N GLY A 167 -22.92 -0.13 9.52
CA GLY A 167 -24.01 -0.77 8.78
C GLY A 167 -23.84 -2.29 8.70
N THR A 168 -24.79 -2.94 8.03
CA THR A 168 -24.68 -4.36 7.68
C THR A 168 -23.71 -4.57 6.50
N PRO A 169 -23.27 -5.81 6.21
CA PRO A 169 -22.53 -6.12 4.98
C PRO A 169 -23.30 -5.70 3.72
N GLU A 170 -24.61 -5.93 3.67
CA GLU A 170 -25.47 -5.58 2.54
C GLU A 170 -25.56 -4.07 2.31
N ASP A 171 -25.55 -3.27 3.39
CA ASP A 171 -25.48 -1.80 3.29
C ASP A 171 -24.17 -1.37 2.60
N TYR A 172 -23.05 -2.02 2.92
CA TYR A 172 -21.78 -1.75 2.25
C TYR A 172 -21.77 -2.22 0.78
N TYR A 173 -22.27 -3.43 0.51
CA TYR A 173 -22.36 -3.93 -0.86
C TYR A 173 -23.21 -3.01 -1.74
N ARG A 174 -24.29 -2.49 -1.18
CA ARG A 174 -25.15 -1.52 -1.86
C ARG A 174 -24.45 -0.16 -2.08
N LEU A 175 -23.70 0.33 -1.09
CA LEU A 175 -22.87 1.54 -1.25
C LEU A 175 -21.86 1.34 -2.39
N TYR A 176 -21.15 0.20 -2.39
CA TYR A 176 -20.19 -0.12 -3.44
C TYR A 176 -20.85 -0.19 -4.81
N GLU A 177 -21.97 -0.86 -4.95
CA GLU A 177 -22.72 -0.94 -6.21
C GLU A 177 -23.03 0.45 -6.76
N VAL A 178 -23.67 1.30 -5.95
CA VAL A 178 -24.10 2.64 -6.39
C VAL A 178 -22.88 3.50 -6.74
N ALA A 179 -21.88 3.54 -5.88
CA ALA A 179 -20.70 4.37 -6.08
C ALA A 179 -19.85 3.88 -7.27
N SER A 180 -19.56 2.58 -7.35
CA SER A 180 -18.70 2.04 -8.41
C SER A 180 -19.32 2.21 -9.80
N LYS A 181 -20.63 1.99 -9.94
CA LYS A 181 -21.34 2.20 -11.21
C LYS A 181 -21.34 3.66 -11.62
N HIS A 182 -21.71 4.56 -10.70
CA HIS A 182 -21.72 5.99 -10.95
C HIS A 182 -20.35 6.52 -11.35
N LEU A 183 -19.32 6.20 -10.56
CA LEU A 183 -17.97 6.67 -10.80
C LEU A 183 -17.37 6.08 -12.08
N LYS A 184 -17.62 4.80 -12.38
CA LYS A 184 -17.11 4.18 -13.59
C LYS A 184 -17.79 4.69 -14.87
N GLU A 185 -19.07 5.00 -14.81
CA GLU A 185 -19.81 5.64 -15.91
C GLU A 185 -19.23 7.04 -16.18
N ARG A 186 -18.97 7.82 -15.14
CA ARG A 186 -18.45 9.19 -15.25
C ARG A 186 -16.97 9.23 -15.62
N PHE A 187 -16.17 8.28 -15.13
CA PHE A 187 -14.72 8.22 -15.32
C PHE A 187 -14.27 6.84 -15.85
N PRO A 188 -14.61 6.46 -17.07
CA PRO A 188 -14.33 5.11 -17.59
C PRO A 188 -12.82 4.79 -17.66
N HIS A 189 -11.96 5.81 -17.68
CA HIS A 189 -10.50 5.69 -17.77
C HIS A 189 -9.81 5.55 -16.41
N LEU A 190 -10.50 5.83 -15.29
CA LEU A 190 -9.97 5.66 -13.95
C LEU A 190 -10.25 4.25 -13.42
N LYS A 191 -9.45 3.82 -12.46
CA LYS A 191 -9.63 2.56 -11.77
C LYS A 191 -10.43 2.76 -10.49
N ILE A 192 -11.60 2.15 -10.44
CA ILE A 192 -12.51 2.18 -9.30
C ILE A 192 -12.52 0.77 -8.69
N GLY A 193 -12.28 0.68 -7.39
CA GLY A 193 -12.20 -0.60 -6.71
C GLY A 193 -12.33 -0.49 -5.20
N GLY A 194 -11.91 -1.49 -4.49
CA GLY A 194 -11.97 -1.61 -3.04
C GLY A 194 -11.94 -3.09 -2.64
N TYR A 195 -12.29 -3.41 -1.45
CA TYR A 195 -12.80 -2.59 -0.36
C TYR A 195 -11.80 -2.40 0.78
N ALA A 196 -10.50 -2.73 0.55
CA ALA A 196 -9.49 -2.74 1.60
C ALA A 196 -9.86 -3.72 2.72
N SER A 197 -10.02 -5.02 2.35
CA SER A 197 -10.37 -6.10 3.30
C SER A 197 -9.36 -6.21 4.42
N CYS A 198 -9.80 -6.52 5.63
CA CYS A 198 -8.94 -6.79 6.78
C CYS A 198 -7.99 -8.00 6.60
N GLY A 199 -8.13 -8.80 5.54
CA GLY A 199 -7.25 -9.90 5.18
C GLY A 199 -7.84 -11.29 5.37
N PHE A 200 -6.98 -12.31 5.35
CA PHE A 200 -7.40 -13.70 5.19
C PHE A 200 -6.86 -14.63 6.28
N TYR A 201 -6.80 -14.14 7.53
CA TYR A 201 -6.20 -14.86 8.68
C TYR A 201 -6.80 -16.24 8.95
N ALA A 202 -8.06 -16.49 8.54
CA ALA A 202 -8.70 -17.79 8.72
C ALA A 202 -8.19 -18.87 7.76
N ILE A 203 -7.47 -18.52 6.69
CA ILE A 203 -6.97 -19.52 5.72
C ILE A 203 -5.56 -20.02 6.02
N THR A 204 -4.87 -19.43 6.98
CA THR A 204 -3.52 -19.84 7.40
C THR A 204 -3.45 -20.02 8.89
N ASP A 205 -2.74 -21.09 9.33
CA ASP A 205 -2.38 -21.31 10.74
C ASP A 205 -1.26 -20.38 11.21
N SER A 206 -1.14 -19.19 10.63
CA SER A 206 -0.06 -18.27 10.97
C SER A 206 -0.17 -17.84 12.43
N GLN A 207 0.77 -18.29 13.25
CA GLN A 207 0.82 -18.07 14.68
C GLN A 207 1.14 -16.63 15.10
N THR A 208 1.29 -15.74 14.14
CA THR A 208 1.71 -14.35 14.37
C THR A 208 0.59 -13.46 14.90
N ASN A 209 -0.68 -13.88 14.80
CA ASN A 209 -1.80 -13.19 15.41
C ASN A 209 -2.77 -14.19 16.06
N VAL A 210 -3.14 -13.90 17.27
CA VAL A 210 -4.03 -14.59 18.17
C VAL A 210 -5.15 -15.38 17.47
N GLY A 211 -4.91 -16.68 17.26
CA GLY A 211 -5.93 -17.69 16.99
C GLY A 211 -6.53 -17.67 15.59
N ALA A 212 -6.00 -18.50 14.68
CA ALA A 212 -6.59 -18.80 13.36
C ALA A 212 -8.08 -19.25 13.42
N CYS A 213 -8.60 -19.57 14.59
CA CYS A 213 -9.99 -19.94 14.85
C CYS A 213 -10.82 -18.80 15.45
N SER A 214 -10.39 -17.54 15.36
CA SER A 214 -11.22 -16.43 15.82
C SER A 214 -12.45 -16.27 14.91
N PRO A 215 -13.67 -16.18 15.46
CA PRO A 215 -14.87 -15.87 14.68
C PRO A 215 -14.71 -14.62 13.81
N ARG A 216 -13.97 -13.63 14.29
CA ARG A 216 -13.64 -12.41 13.53
C ARG A 216 -12.88 -12.71 12.23
N TYR A 217 -11.93 -13.65 12.24
CA TYR A 217 -11.17 -13.97 11.02
C TYR A 217 -12.01 -14.73 9.99
N GLN A 218 -12.92 -15.58 10.46
CA GLN A 218 -13.89 -16.21 9.57
C GLN A 218 -14.83 -15.17 8.96
N TYR A 219 -15.27 -14.18 9.74
CA TYR A 219 -16.11 -13.10 9.23
C TYR A 219 -15.49 -12.32 8.08
N PHE A 220 -14.16 -12.11 8.08
CA PHE A 220 -13.48 -11.47 6.93
C PHE A 220 -13.67 -12.28 5.64
N ILE A 221 -13.61 -13.60 5.73
CA ILE A 221 -13.84 -14.50 4.58
C ILE A 221 -15.30 -14.48 4.16
N ASP A 222 -16.22 -14.57 5.11
CA ASP A 222 -17.67 -14.57 4.85
C ASP A 222 -18.11 -13.23 4.20
N PHE A 223 -17.54 -12.11 4.66
CA PHE A 223 -17.78 -10.80 4.07
C PHE A 223 -17.24 -10.71 2.63
N LEU A 224 -16.02 -11.19 2.37
CA LEU A 224 -15.47 -11.25 1.02
C LEU A 224 -16.34 -12.08 0.09
N ASP A 225 -16.76 -13.27 0.52
CA ASP A 225 -17.58 -14.15 -0.26
C ASP A 225 -18.93 -13.50 -0.62
N GLY A 226 -19.61 -12.91 0.35
CA GLY A 226 -20.84 -12.15 0.14
C GLY A 226 -20.64 -10.94 -0.77
N PHE A 227 -19.56 -10.20 -0.60
CA PHE A 227 -19.22 -9.07 -1.48
C PHE A 227 -19.05 -9.51 -2.94
N LEU A 228 -18.23 -10.54 -3.18
CA LEU A 228 -17.96 -11.03 -4.53
C LEU A 228 -19.22 -11.59 -5.21
N GLU A 229 -20.05 -12.33 -4.47
CA GLU A 229 -21.34 -12.83 -4.98
C GLU A 229 -22.27 -11.66 -5.34
N TYR A 230 -22.35 -10.65 -4.47
CA TYR A 230 -23.20 -9.47 -4.68
C TYR A 230 -22.79 -8.69 -5.92
N ILE A 231 -21.50 -8.30 -6.02
CA ILE A 231 -21.04 -7.49 -7.13
C ILE A 231 -21.15 -8.21 -8.48
N LYS A 232 -20.94 -9.53 -8.49
CA LYS A 232 -21.19 -10.38 -9.67
C LYS A 232 -22.68 -10.36 -10.06
N ALA A 233 -23.57 -10.62 -9.11
CA ALA A 233 -25.02 -10.66 -9.37
C ALA A 233 -25.55 -9.31 -9.88
N HIS A 234 -24.98 -8.20 -9.46
CA HIS A 234 -25.38 -6.85 -9.84
C HIS A 234 -24.55 -6.24 -10.97
N ASN A 235 -23.60 -6.99 -11.57
CA ASN A 235 -22.69 -6.53 -12.61
C ASN A 235 -21.98 -5.23 -12.23
N CYS A 236 -21.42 -5.16 -11.02
CA CYS A 236 -20.66 -4.01 -10.56
C CYS A 236 -19.28 -3.99 -11.18
N PRO A 237 -18.73 -2.82 -11.56
CA PRO A 237 -17.34 -2.71 -11.97
C PRO A 237 -16.42 -2.98 -10.76
N LEU A 238 -15.29 -3.66 -11.02
CA LEU A 238 -14.19 -3.86 -10.09
C LEU A 238 -12.91 -3.82 -10.92
N ASP A 239 -12.23 -2.67 -10.95
CA ASP A 239 -10.95 -2.55 -11.68
C ASP A 239 -9.79 -3.07 -10.84
N PHE A 240 -9.89 -3.00 -9.51
CA PHE A 240 -8.95 -3.60 -8.58
C PHE A 240 -9.63 -4.02 -7.27
N PHE A 241 -9.12 -5.08 -6.68
CA PHE A 241 -9.46 -5.53 -5.32
C PHE A 241 -8.30 -5.23 -4.38
N SER A 242 -8.58 -4.66 -3.21
CA SER A 242 -7.57 -4.31 -2.20
C SER A 242 -7.80 -5.05 -0.89
N TRP A 243 -6.68 -5.37 -0.23
CA TRP A 243 -6.68 -6.09 1.04
C TRP A 243 -5.46 -5.74 1.90
N HIS A 244 -5.53 -6.08 3.18
CA HIS A 244 -4.55 -5.75 4.21
C HIS A 244 -3.93 -6.98 4.84
N SER A 245 -2.76 -6.82 5.44
CA SER A 245 -2.06 -7.88 6.15
C SER A 245 -1.04 -7.36 7.16
N TYR A 246 -1.04 -7.99 8.33
CA TYR A 246 0.01 -7.84 9.33
C TYR A 246 0.64 -9.20 9.65
N ALA A 247 0.57 -10.14 8.69
CA ALA A 247 1.10 -11.48 8.78
C ALA A 247 2.56 -11.57 8.29
N ASP A 248 3.16 -12.74 8.46
CA ASP A 248 4.50 -13.05 7.94
C ASP A 248 4.55 -13.16 6.41
N ILE A 249 5.76 -13.33 5.86
CA ILE A 249 6.00 -13.39 4.42
C ILE A 249 5.25 -14.59 3.81
N GLU A 250 5.35 -15.76 4.43
CA GLU A 250 4.79 -17.00 3.89
C GLU A 250 3.26 -16.95 3.81
N ALA A 251 2.61 -16.40 4.85
CA ALA A 251 1.17 -16.18 4.85
C ALA A 251 0.75 -15.22 3.71
N ASN A 252 1.49 -14.15 3.50
CA ASN A 252 1.22 -13.19 2.42
C ASN A 252 1.33 -13.78 1.03
N LEU A 253 2.29 -14.69 0.79
CA LEU A 253 2.40 -15.41 -0.48
C LEU A 253 1.18 -16.32 -0.74
N GLN A 254 0.71 -17.00 0.31
CA GLN A 254 -0.50 -17.83 0.23
C GLN A 254 -1.75 -16.96 0.00
N TRP A 255 -1.87 -15.83 0.69
CA TRP A 255 -3.01 -14.93 0.58
C TRP A 255 -3.09 -14.24 -0.77
N ALA A 256 -1.96 -13.89 -1.37
CA ALA A 256 -1.93 -13.37 -2.74
C ALA A 256 -2.51 -14.39 -3.74
N THR A 257 -2.15 -15.66 -3.59
CA THR A 257 -2.69 -16.75 -4.40
C THR A 257 -4.19 -16.97 -4.14
N TYR A 258 -4.60 -16.92 -2.88
CA TYR A 258 -6.01 -17.06 -2.48
C TYR A 258 -6.87 -15.93 -3.07
N ALA A 259 -6.46 -14.67 -2.87
CA ALA A 259 -7.19 -13.51 -3.37
C ALA A 259 -7.37 -13.57 -4.90
N ARG A 260 -6.30 -13.89 -5.65
CA ARG A 260 -6.38 -14.04 -7.11
C ARG A 260 -7.39 -15.11 -7.51
N LYS A 261 -7.29 -16.28 -6.86
CA LYS A 261 -8.22 -17.38 -7.13
C LYS A 261 -9.68 -17.00 -6.86
N ARG A 262 -9.96 -16.28 -5.75
CA ARG A 262 -11.33 -15.85 -5.44
C ARG A 262 -11.90 -14.91 -6.49
N LEU A 263 -11.09 -13.99 -7.00
CA LEU A 263 -11.48 -13.08 -8.08
C LEU A 263 -11.77 -13.85 -9.39
N ASP A 264 -10.89 -14.77 -9.75
CA ASP A 264 -11.03 -15.60 -10.95
C ASP A 264 -12.29 -16.50 -10.89
N ASP A 265 -12.55 -17.13 -9.74
CA ASP A 265 -13.72 -18.01 -9.52
C ASP A 265 -15.07 -17.27 -9.76
N VAL A 266 -15.10 -15.96 -9.62
CA VAL A 266 -16.31 -15.14 -9.82
C VAL A 266 -16.33 -14.35 -11.13
N GLY A 267 -15.29 -14.42 -11.95
CA GLY A 267 -15.24 -13.81 -13.29
C GLY A 267 -14.62 -12.40 -13.31
N TYR A 268 -13.78 -12.07 -12.34
CA TYR A 268 -12.99 -10.82 -12.27
C TYR A 268 -11.50 -11.04 -12.55
N GLU A 269 -11.16 -11.88 -13.55
CA GLU A 269 -9.79 -12.21 -13.94
C GLU A 269 -8.98 -10.98 -14.37
N SER A 270 -9.67 -9.96 -14.89
CA SER A 270 -9.04 -8.71 -15.33
C SER A 270 -8.85 -7.69 -14.21
N ALA A 271 -9.45 -7.91 -13.04
CA ALA A 271 -9.25 -7.02 -11.89
C ALA A 271 -7.83 -7.17 -11.36
N GLU A 272 -7.14 -6.04 -11.17
CA GLU A 272 -5.90 -6.03 -10.40
C GLU A 272 -6.17 -6.42 -8.95
N HIS A 273 -5.17 -6.93 -8.22
CA HIS A 273 -5.27 -7.00 -6.78
C HIS A 273 -4.03 -6.44 -6.09
N THR A 274 -4.26 -5.73 -4.99
CA THR A 274 -3.23 -4.98 -4.29
C THR A 274 -3.26 -5.23 -2.78
N LEU A 275 -2.09 -5.47 -2.22
CA LEU A 275 -1.88 -5.49 -0.76
C LEU A 275 -1.55 -4.05 -0.33
N ASN A 276 -2.58 -3.22 -0.14
CA ASN A 276 -2.39 -1.78 0.00
C ASN A 276 -2.31 -1.26 1.45
N GLU A 277 -2.23 -2.19 2.40
CA GLU A 277 -1.86 -1.91 3.78
C GLU A 277 -1.18 -3.14 4.39
N TRP A 278 0.12 -3.06 4.67
CA TRP A 278 0.83 -4.15 5.32
C TRP A 278 1.99 -3.64 6.19
N ASN A 279 2.26 -4.36 7.26
CA ASN A 279 3.43 -4.18 8.10
C ASN A 279 3.67 -5.45 8.91
N PHE A 280 4.76 -5.49 9.65
CA PHE A 280 5.04 -6.50 10.65
C PHE A 280 4.64 -6.02 12.07
N HIS A 281 4.92 -6.85 13.07
CA HIS A 281 4.59 -6.53 14.45
C HIS A 281 5.25 -5.22 14.91
N PRO A 282 4.51 -4.32 15.57
CA PRO A 282 5.01 -2.99 15.95
C PRO A 282 6.29 -2.96 16.79
N GLU A 283 6.57 -4.02 17.56
CA GLU A 283 7.79 -4.14 18.37
C GLU A 283 9.06 -4.18 17.53
N LEU A 284 8.97 -4.52 16.27
CA LEU A 284 10.11 -4.54 15.35
C LEU A 284 10.52 -3.15 14.87
N LYS A 285 9.68 -2.14 15.06
CA LYS A 285 9.89 -0.78 14.56
C LYS A 285 11.29 -0.25 14.89
N GLY A 286 12.01 0.17 13.84
CA GLY A 286 13.34 0.77 13.95
C GLY A 286 14.49 -0.24 14.11
N THR A 287 14.20 -1.54 14.16
CA THR A 287 15.25 -2.57 14.26
C THR A 287 15.80 -2.98 12.89
N ILE A 288 16.98 -3.57 12.88
CA ILE A 288 17.57 -4.18 11.68
C ILE A 288 16.70 -5.33 11.17
N ARG A 289 16.17 -6.14 12.09
CA ARG A 289 15.22 -7.22 11.76
C ARG A 289 14.01 -6.69 10.97
N HIS A 290 13.46 -5.55 11.36
CA HIS A 290 12.36 -4.92 10.61
C HIS A 290 12.78 -4.57 9.18
N ALA A 291 13.99 -4.03 9.00
CA ALA A 291 14.51 -3.70 7.67
C ALA A 291 14.70 -4.96 6.81
N ALA A 292 15.28 -6.03 7.36
CA ALA A 292 15.49 -7.29 6.67
C ALA A 292 14.18 -7.96 6.27
N LEU A 293 13.22 -8.07 7.20
CA LEU A 293 11.88 -8.62 6.93
C LEU A 293 11.12 -7.78 5.90
N THR A 294 11.16 -6.45 6.00
CA THR A 294 10.51 -5.55 5.05
C THR A 294 11.11 -5.72 3.65
N CYS A 295 12.43 -5.75 3.53
CA CYS A 295 13.07 -6.01 2.25
C CYS A 295 12.71 -7.40 1.70
N GLY A 296 12.76 -8.44 2.54
CA GLY A 296 12.36 -9.81 2.18
C GLY A 296 10.92 -9.87 1.66
N MET A 297 9.98 -9.18 2.32
CA MET A 297 8.58 -9.07 1.87
C MET A 297 8.49 -8.43 0.48
N LEU A 298 9.12 -7.27 0.27
CA LEU A 298 9.10 -6.57 -1.02
C LEU A 298 9.62 -7.47 -2.16
N LEU A 299 10.71 -8.20 -1.90
CA LEU A 299 11.32 -9.10 -2.87
C LEU A 299 10.45 -10.34 -3.13
N ALA A 300 9.84 -10.92 -2.09
CA ALA A 300 8.97 -12.08 -2.20
C ALA A 300 7.68 -11.75 -2.98
N LEU A 301 7.04 -10.62 -2.66
CA LEU A 301 5.81 -10.18 -3.33
C LEU A 301 6.01 -9.93 -4.84
N GLN A 302 7.23 -9.60 -5.29
CA GLN A 302 7.55 -9.46 -6.70
C GLN A 302 7.23 -10.74 -7.51
N GLY A 303 7.35 -11.91 -6.89
CA GLY A 303 7.07 -13.23 -7.49
C GLY A 303 5.59 -13.64 -7.49
N THR A 304 4.69 -12.88 -6.86
CA THR A 304 3.26 -13.22 -6.72
C THR A 304 2.41 -12.69 -7.88
N SER A 305 1.11 -12.94 -7.84
CA SER A 305 0.11 -12.34 -8.74
C SER A 305 -0.29 -10.91 -8.39
N LEU A 306 0.20 -10.35 -7.27
CA LEU A 306 -0.06 -8.96 -6.90
C LEU A 306 0.40 -7.97 -7.97
N ASP A 307 -0.38 -6.92 -8.18
CA ASP A 307 -0.06 -5.82 -9.09
C ASP A 307 0.70 -4.71 -8.36
N SER A 308 0.39 -4.47 -7.08
CA SER A 308 1.09 -3.49 -6.23
C SER A 308 0.99 -3.84 -4.75
N ALA A 309 1.88 -3.24 -3.95
CA ALA A 309 1.78 -3.32 -2.49
C ALA A 309 2.18 -1.99 -1.84
N MET A 310 1.60 -1.70 -0.65
CA MET A 310 1.83 -0.44 0.07
C MET A 310 2.03 -0.71 1.56
N PHE A 311 3.17 -0.30 2.06
CA PHE A 311 3.57 -0.46 3.45
C PHE A 311 2.82 0.53 4.36
N TYR A 312 2.28 0.08 5.45
CA TYR A 312 1.61 0.89 6.46
C TYR A 312 2.53 1.09 7.68
N ASP A 313 3.26 2.25 7.89
CA ASP A 313 3.06 3.43 7.09
C ASP A 313 4.31 4.33 7.04
N ALA A 314 4.28 5.36 6.24
CA ALA A 314 5.37 6.32 6.08
C ALA A 314 5.24 7.57 6.96
N ARG A 315 4.24 7.66 7.84
CA ARG A 315 4.12 8.81 8.76
C ARG A 315 5.37 8.96 9.62
N CYS A 316 5.71 10.20 9.90
CA CYS A 316 6.73 10.54 10.89
C CYS A 316 6.04 11.01 12.18
N ASN A 317 5.56 10.06 12.98
CA ASN A 317 4.88 10.30 14.23
C ASN A 317 5.13 9.18 15.26
N MET A 318 4.51 9.28 16.43
CA MET A 318 4.61 8.27 17.48
C MET A 318 3.68 7.07 17.27
N GLY A 319 3.00 6.95 16.13
CA GLY A 319 2.15 5.81 15.80
C GLY A 319 2.95 4.51 15.80
N ILE A 320 2.30 3.43 16.23
CA ILE A 320 2.97 2.14 16.41
C ILE A 320 3.48 1.54 15.09
N TYR A 321 2.80 1.81 13.99
CA TYR A 321 3.15 1.29 12.66
C TYR A 321 4.09 2.19 11.86
N ALA A 322 4.23 3.48 12.21
CA ALA A 322 5.11 4.42 11.50
C ALA A 322 6.58 3.95 11.57
N GLY A 323 7.05 3.28 10.52
CA GLY A 323 8.29 2.49 10.54
C GLY A 323 9.45 3.02 9.71
N LEU A 324 9.26 4.09 8.91
CA LEU A 324 10.30 4.58 7.99
C LEU A 324 11.15 5.70 8.58
N PHE A 325 10.61 6.48 9.54
CA PHE A 325 11.27 7.66 10.06
C PHE A 325 11.23 7.73 11.58
N ASP A 326 12.31 8.22 12.17
CA ASP A 326 12.37 8.57 13.59
C ASP A 326 11.60 9.86 13.84
N CYS A 327 10.61 9.82 14.72
CA CYS A 327 9.69 10.95 14.95
C CYS A 327 10.29 12.11 15.76
N VAL A 328 11.49 11.95 16.32
CA VAL A 328 12.20 12.99 17.09
C VAL A 328 13.22 13.71 16.21
N SER A 329 14.01 12.94 15.46
CA SER A 329 15.07 13.48 14.62
C SER A 329 14.64 13.77 13.18
N PHE A 330 13.48 13.25 12.74
CA PHE A 330 12.98 13.25 11.35
C PHE A 330 13.92 12.56 10.35
N LYS A 331 14.79 11.69 10.85
CA LYS A 331 15.74 10.95 10.02
C LYS A 331 15.20 9.57 9.64
N PRO A 332 15.67 9.02 8.50
CA PRO A 332 15.35 7.66 8.12
C PRO A 332 15.77 6.62 9.16
N LEU A 333 14.90 5.64 9.39
CA LEU A 333 15.19 4.39 10.11
C LEU A 333 15.78 3.35 9.14
N PRO A 334 16.38 2.26 9.62
CA PRO A 334 16.95 1.20 8.76
C PRO A 334 15.97 0.69 7.71
N THR A 335 14.70 0.55 8.04
CA THR A 335 13.62 0.09 7.14
C THR A 335 13.45 0.98 5.89
N TYR A 336 13.67 2.30 6.00
CA TYR A 336 13.61 3.20 4.85
C TYR A 336 14.59 2.78 3.74
N TYR A 337 15.78 2.34 4.09
CA TYR A 337 16.78 1.95 3.11
C TYR A 337 16.46 0.64 2.38
N SER A 338 15.57 -0.19 2.93
CA SER A 338 14.97 -1.31 2.19
C SER A 338 14.11 -0.83 1.02
N PHE A 339 13.39 0.29 1.22
CA PHE A 339 12.65 0.96 0.14
C PHE A 339 13.57 1.62 -0.89
N VAL A 340 14.67 2.24 -0.44
CA VAL A 340 15.69 2.78 -1.36
C VAL A 340 16.27 1.67 -2.23
N ALA A 341 16.62 0.53 -1.63
CA ALA A 341 17.15 -0.63 -2.36
C ALA A 341 16.16 -1.17 -3.39
N PHE A 342 14.88 -1.37 -2.99
CA PHE A 342 13.85 -1.84 -3.92
C PHE A 342 13.52 -0.79 -4.99
N GLY A 343 13.52 0.49 -4.64
CA GLY A 343 13.33 1.59 -5.59
C GLY A 343 14.37 1.61 -6.71
N GLU A 344 15.63 1.24 -6.41
CA GLU A 344 16.66 1.08 -7.44
C GLU A 344 16.39 -0.11 -8.38
N LEU A 345 15.75 -1.20 -7.90
CA LEU A 345 15.23 -2.26 -8.77
C LEU A 345 14.12 -1.72 -9.68
N TYR A 346 13.13 -1.05 -9.08
CA TYR A 346 11.96 -0.54 -9.79
C TYR A 346 12.33 0.48 -10.87
N LYS A 347 13.26 1.37 -10.60
CA LYS A 347 13.77 2.37 -11.55
C LYS A 347 14.35 1.73 -12.81
N ARG A 348 15.01 0.56 -12.70
CA ARG A 348 15.58 -0.17 -13.85
C ARG A 348 14.56 -0.99 -14.60
N SER A 349 13.45 -1.28 -14.00
CA SER A 349 12.24 -1.92 -14.50
C SER A 349 12.35 -3.36 -14.99
N LYS A 350 13.39 -3.76 -15.72
CA LYS A 350 13.51 -5.09 -16.33
C LYS A 350 14.03 -6.11 -15.34
N GLN A 351 13.18 -7.04 -14.93
CA GLN A 351 13.53 -8.10 -13.99
C GLN A 351 14.44 -9.15 -14.64
N ILE A 352 15.47 -9.56 -13.91
CA ILE A 352 16.48 -10.52 -14.35
C ILE A 352 16.26 -11.84 -13.64
N GLN A 353 16.57 -12.94 -14.37
CA GLN A 353 16.51 -14.27 -13.81
C GLN A 353 17.56 -14.43 -12.71
N ILE A 354 17.10 -14.95 -11.57
CA ILE A 354 17.96 -15.37 -10.44
C ILE A 354 17.93 -16.90 -10.31
N GLY A 355 18.99 -17.48 -9.73
CA GLY A 355 19.06 -18.90 -9.41
C GLY A 355 18.34 -19.23 -8.10
N GLU A 356 18.52 -20.47 -7.65
CA GLU A 356 18.04 -20.93 -6.34
C GLU A 356 18.69 -20.15 -5.20
N LEU A 357 17.92 -19.91 -4.15
CA LEU A 357 18.35 -19.19 -2.95
C LEU A 357 18.25 -20.10 -1.72
N PRO A 358 19.10 -19.90 -0.72
CA PRO A 358 18.93 -20.57 0.57
C PRO A 358 17.60 -20.20 1.23
N GLU A 359 17.08 -21.09 2.07
CA GLU A 359 15.87 -20.82 2.88
C GLU A 359 16.03 -19.55 3.72
N GLY A 360 15.00 -18.72 3.74
CA GLY A 360 14.97 -17.43 4.41
C GLY A 360 15.80 -16.33 3.74
N VAL A 361 16.28 -16.57 2.52
CA VAL A 361 16.91 -15.56 1.68
C VAL A 361 16.00 -15.21 0.52
N TYR A 362 15.75 -13.92 0.32
CA TYR A 362 15.00 -13.40 -0.80
C TYR A 362 15.90 -12.50 -1.65
N ALA A 363 15.75 -12.53 -2.96
CA ALA A 363 16.51 -11.69 -3.86
C ALA A 363 15.71 -11.28 -5.09
N CYS A 364 16.11 -10.17 -5.68
CA CYS A 364 15.67 -9.74 -7.00
C CYS A 364 16.82 -8.99 -7.69
N ALA A 365 16.86 -9.08 -9.01
CA ALA A 365 17.79 -8.31 -9.81
C ALA A 365 17.05 -7.61 -10.96
N SER A 366 17.55 -6.43 -11.34
CA SER A 366 17.00 -5.68 -12.47
C SER A 366 18.07 -5.00 -13.28
N ARG A 367 17.74 -4.66 -14.52
CA ARG A 367 18.63 -3.93 -15.44
C ARG A 367 17.92 -2.87 -16.26
N ASP A 368 18.71 -1.91 -16.70
CA ASP A 368 18.49 -0.99 -17.83
C ASP A 368 19.85 -0.69 -18.47
N ALA A 369 20.40 0.51 -18.39
CA ALA A 369 21.76 0.86 -18.81
C ALA A 369 22.84 0.28 -17.90
N ASP A 370 22.53 0.01 -16.66
CA ASP A 370 23.30 -0.72 -15.66
C ASP A 370 22.39 -1.76 -14.97
N GLY A 371 22.92 -2.51 -14.02
CA GLY A 371 22.12 -3.47 -13.26
C GLY A 371 22.23 -3.26 -11.76
N CYS A 372 21.24 -3.78 -11.02
CA CYS A 372 21.34 -3.92 -9.58
C CYS A 372 20.74 -5.23 -9.07
N ILE A 373 21.19 -5.62 -7.88
CA ILE A 373 20.78 -6.81 -7.14
C ILE A 373 20.43 -6.36 -5.73
N VAL A 374 19.32 -6.84 -5.21
CA VAL A 374 18.93 -6.68 -3.80
C VAL A 374 18.73 -8.07 -3.21
N MET A 375 19.31 -8.30 -2.05
CA MET A 375 19.19 -9.56 -1.31
C MET A 375 18.85 -9.25 0.15
N ALA A 376 17.93 -10.02 0.72
CA ALA A 376 17.59 -9.96 2.14
C ALA A 376 17.73 -11.34 2.77
N ASN A 377 18.47 -11.44 3.87
CA ASN A 377 18.48 -12.58 4.76
C ASN A 377 17.59 -12.26 5.98
N VAL A 378 16.46 -12.92 6.08
CA VAL A 378 15.50 -12.69 7.17
C VAL A 378 15.71 -13.63 8.36
N THR A 379 16.75 -14.47 8.31
CA THR A 379 17.07 -15.46 9.36
C THR A 379 18.07 -14.92 10.37
N GLU A 380 18.11 -15.54 11.54
CA GLU A 380 19.07 -15.24 12.62
C GLU A 380 20.45 -15.88 12.40
N GLU A 381 20.69 -16.47 11.21
CA GLU A 381 21.93 -17.13 10.85
C GLU A 381 22.56 -16.48 9.62
N GLU A 382 23.91 -16.45 9.57
CA GLU A 382 24.64 -16.12 8.34
C GLU A 382 24.37 -17.16 7.27
N LYS A 383 24.09 -16.74 6.04
CA LYS A 383 23.89 -17.62 4.88
C LYS A 383 25.02 -17.46 3.87
N ALA A 384 25.59 -18.57 3.44
CA ALA A 384 26.53 -18.57 2.31
C ALA A 384 25.76 -18.38 0.99
N ILE A 385 26.27 -17.52 0.11
CA ILE A 385 25.70 -17.31 -1.21
C ILE A 385 26.82 -17.01 -2.21
N GLU A 386 26.86 -17.76 -3.29
CA GLU A 386 27.77 -17.51 -4.40
C GLU A 386 27.03 -16.69 -5.48
N LEU A 387 27.67 -15.59 -5.91
CA LEU A 387 27.16 -14.78 -7.01
C LEU A 387 27.89 -15.16 -8.30
N ASP A 388 27.24 -15.98 -9.13
CA ASP A 388 27.63 -16.12 -10.53
C ASP A 388 26.90 -15.04 -11.35
N LEU A 389 27.64 -14.07 -11.85
CA LEU A 389 27.11 -12.86 -12.51
C LEU A 389 27.40 -12.91 -14.02
N ILE A 390 26.48 -13.49 -14.78
CA ILE A 390 26.58 -13.55 -16.24
C ILE A 390 26.17 -12.19 -16.85
N GLY A 391 26.98 -11.69 -17.78
CA GLY A 391 26.74 -10.41 -18.47
C GLY A 391 27.16 -9.17 -17.68
N VAL A 392 27.87 -9.34 -16.55
CA VAL A 392 28.38 -8.27 -15.70
C VAL A 392 29.87 -8.07 -15.89
N LYS A 393 30.31 -6.82 -16.06
CA LYS A 393 31.74 -6.45 -16.15
C LYS A 393 32.41 -6.35 -14.78
N HIS A 394 31.78 -5.60 -13.88
CA HIS A 394 32.25 -5.41 -12.49
C HIS A 394 31.17 -4.81 -11.60
N ILE A 395 31.33 -4.97 -10.30
CA ILE A 395 30.53 -4.31 -9.27
C ILE A 395 31.01 -2.87 -9.12
N THR A 396 30.08 -1.92 -9.15
CA THR A 396 30.36 -0.48 -9.03
C THR A 396 30.04 0.08 -7.65
N GLU A 397 29.12 -0.55 -6.94
CA GLU A 397 28.68 -0.13 -5.59
C GLU A 397 28.16 -1.36 -4.84
N CYS A 398 28.38 -1.42 -3.55
CA CYS A 398 27.73 -2.38 -2.67
C CYS A 398 27.45 -1.70 -1.33
N LYS A 399 26.19 -1.81 -0.85
CA LYS A 399 25.72 -1.29 0.42
C LYS A 399 25.15 -2.39 1.29
N ILE A 400 25.20 -2.19 2.61
CA ILE A 400 24.66 -3.15 3.58
C ILE A 400 23.77 -2.45 4.61
N ILE A 401 22.74 -3.18 5.06
CA ILE A 401 21.99 -2.93 6.29
C ILE A 401 22.18 -4.16 7.17
N THR A 402 22.79 -3.99 8.33
CA THR A 402 23.03 -5.04 9.33
C THR A 402 23.24 -4.38 10.70
N ASP A 403 23.41 -5.19 11.74
CA ASP A 403 23.78 -4.66 13.06
C ASP A 403 25.10 -3.88 12.98
N GLY A 404 25.06 -2.61 13.39
CA GLY A 404 26.20 -1.70 13.36
C GLY A 404 26.49 -1.00 12.02
N ALA A 405 25.77 -1.29 10.93
CA ALA A 405 25.96 -0.63 9.64
C ALA A 405 24.62 -0.44 8.91
N VAL A 406 24.23 0.82 8.66
CA VAL A 406 22.97 1.15 7.98
C VAL A 406 23.26 1.92 6.71
N TRP A 407 23.08 1.28 5.55
CA TRP A 407 23.31 1.84 4.22
C TRP A 407 24.76 2.30 4.01
N GLU A 408 25.72 1.53 4.56
CA GLU A 408 27.14 1.81 4.45
C GLU A 408 27.80 1.01 3.32
N ASP A 409 28.96 1.48 2.87
CA ASP A 409 29.77 0.76 1.89
C ASP A 409 30.21 -0.60 2.43
N TYR A 410 30.10 -1.62 1.59
CA TYR A 410 30.37 -3.00 1.98
C TYR A 410 31.16 -3.74 0.90
N GLU A 411 32.08 -4.58 1.31
CA GLU A 411 32.75 -5.54 0.42
C GLU A 411 32.05 -6.89 0.50
N PHE A 412 31.34 -7.28 -0.55
CA PHE A 412 30.62 -8.55 -0.57
C PHE A 412 31.59 -9.74 -0.54
N LYS A 413 31.45 -10.64 0.46
CA LYS A 413 32.34 -11.78 0.72
C LYS A 413 31.61 -13.13 0.56
N SER A 414 30.71 -13.27 -0.36
CA SER A 414 29.88 -14.47 -0.59
C SER A 414 29.12 -14.98 0.63
N LYS A 415 28.72 -14.03 1.48
CA LYS A 415 27.96 -14.28 2.71
C LYS A 415 26.96 -13.16 2.95
N LEU A 416 25.78 -13.55 3.39
CA LEU A 416 24.73 -12.66 3.90
C LEU A 416 24.72 -12.78 5.42
N PRO A 417 25.09 -11.74 6.18
CA PRO A 417 24.94 -11.74 7.63
C PRO A 417 23.50 -12.05 8.05
N ALA A 418 23.32 -12.51 9.29
CA ALA A 418 21.99 -12.64 9.88
C ALA A 418 21.23 -11.33 9.78
N GLU A 419 19.93 -11.37 9.55
CA GLU A 419 19.03 -10.21 9.54
C GLU A 419 19.62 -9.02 8.75
N SER A 420 19.94 -9.23 7.47
CA SER A 420 20.64 -8.22 6.68
C SER A 420 20.00 -7.95 5.33
N VAL A 421 20.26 -6.77 4.79
CA VAL A 421 19.97 -6.41 3.39
C VAL A 421 21.27 -6.03 2.70
N ILE A 422 21.49 -6.55 1.49
CA ILE A 422 22.61 -6.17 0.64
C ILE A 422 22.07 -5.64 -0.69
N PHE A 423 22.54 -4.48 -1.06
CA PHE A 423 22.34 -3.85 -2.35
C PHE A 423 23.65 -3.85 -3.14
N ILE A 424 23.61 -4.31 -4.39
CA ILE A 424 24.78 -4.34 -5.29
C ILE A 424 24.40 -3.69 -6.62
N LYS A 425 25.20 -2.74 -7.07
CA LYS A 425 25.10 -2.13 -8.38
C LYS A 425 26.20 -2.66 -9.29
N VAL A 426 25.86 -2.97 -10.54
CA VAL A 426 26.78 -3.58 -11.49
C VAL A 426 26.82 -2.83 -12.81
N LYS A 427 28.00 -2.84 -13.44
CA LYS A 427 28.17 -2.40 -14.82
C LYS A 427 27.96 -3.58 -15.77
N LEU A 428 27.09 -3.42 -16.74
CA LEU A 428 26.80 -4.40 -17.79
C LEU A 428 27.69 -4.22 -19.02
#